data_c53a9a09b68c50a6d9053da6c56e3ed3
#
_entry.id   c53a9a09b68c50a6d9053da6c56e3ed3
#
_cell.length_a   1.000
_cell.length_b   1.000
_cell.length_c   1.000
_cell.angle_alpha   90.00
_cell.angle_beta   90.00
_cell.angle_gamma   90.00
#
_symmetry.space_group_name_H-M   'P 1'
#
loop_
_entity.id
_entity.type
_entity.pdbx_description
1 polymer ?
#
loop_
_entity_poly.entity_id
_entity_poly.type
_entity_poly.pdbx_seq_one_letter_code
_entity_poly.pdbx_strand_id
1 'polypeptide(L)'
;MIRFEQVSVTYDDAARPSLRDADFTLPEGELTLLVGPSGVGKSTLLGAVSGLVPHFTGGTLRGRVTVAGRDTRTHMPRELADVVGTVGQDPQAHFVTDVVEDELAYGMESLGLAPAVMRRRVEETLDLLGLNELRDRPIATLSGGQQQRVAIGSVLTTHPRVLVLDEPTSALDPAAAEEVLAVLQRLVHDLGTTVLMAEHRLERVVQYADRVLLLPSPGEPPLLGTPAEIMAVSPVHPPVVSLGRLAGWTPLPLSIRDARRLSAPLRDRLSTAPLPGLPGGPDLPGAANLPGAPTAGRVSEPGGGVAAARGESPTRPSPVPRGSAPDPGPETPARLKDRGSAPDPVALKRRA
;
A
#
# COMPACT_ATOMS: atom_id res chain seq x y z
N MET A 1 7.90 -4.27 19.90
CA MET A 1 6.61 -4.71 20.45
C MET A 1 5.67 -3.51 20.60
N ILE A 2 4.46 -3.62 20.06
CA ILE A 2 3.38 -2.62 20.22
C ILE A 2 2.35 -3.25 21.14
N ARG A 3 1.93 -2.55 22.20
CA ARG A 3 0.97 -3.05 23.18
C ARG A 3 -0.14 -2.05 23.40
N PHE A 4 -1.36 -2.51 23.30
CA PHE A 4 -2.60 -1.83 23.67
C PHE A 4 -3.14 -2.46 24.95
N GLU A 5 -3.43 -1.65 25.97
CA GLU A 5 -3.97 -2.06 27.27
C GLU A 5 -5.28 -1.32 27.47
N GLN A 6 -6.40 -1.97 27.20
CA GLN A 6 -7.76 -1.46 27.32
C GLN A 6 -7.97 -0.06 26.72
N VAL A 7 -7.48 0.11 25.48
CA VAL A 7 -7.46 1.40 24.81
C VAL A 7 -8.81 1.71 24.18
N SER A 8 -9.33 2.91 24.49
CA SER A 8 -10.49 3.48 23.83
C SER A 8 -10.16 4.91 23.40
N VAL A 9 -10.56 5.30 22.19
CA VAL A 9 -10.36 6.64 21.64
C VAL A 9 -11.70 7.23 21.23
N THR A 10 -12.00 8.43 21.74
CA THR A 10 -13.23 9.17 21.41
C THR A 10 -12.86 10.58 20.97
N TYR A 11 -13.33 11.00 19.81
CA TYR A 11 -13.19 12.38 19.34
C TYR A 11 -14.34 13.25 19.87
N ASP A 12 -14.09 14.54 20.03
CA ASP A 12 -15.00 15.45 20.72
C ASP A 12 -16.40 15.53 20.08
N ASP A 13 -16.47 15.45 18.74
CA ASP A 13 -17.73 15.49 17.98
C ASP A 13 -18.35 14.11 17.72
N ALA A 14 -17.74 13.03 18.23
CA ALA A 14 -18.20 11.67 17.95
C ALA A 14 -19.14 11.14 19.04
N ALA A 15 -20.33 10.70 18.65
CA ALA A 15 -21.29 10.06 19.56
C ALA A 15 -20.83 8.71 20.11
N ARG A 16 -19.83 8.09 19.48
CA ARG A 16 -19.29 6.77 19.85
C ARG A 16 -17.76 6.78 19.74
N PRO A 17 -17.05 5.96 20.54
CA PRO A 17 -15.62 5.83 20.41
C PRO A 17 -15.24 5.25 19.04
N SER A 18 -14.19 5.78 18.42
CA SER A 18 -13.59 5.26 17.19
C SER A 18 -12.80 3.97 17.42
N LEU A 19 -12.21 3.81 18.63
CA LEU A 19 -11.66 2.57 19.14
C LEU A 19 -12.25 2.29 20.50
N ARG A 20 -12.57 1.03 20.77
CA ARG A 20 -13.13 0.60 22.05
C ARG A 20 -12.44 -0.66 22.55
N ASP A 21 -12.05 -0.60 23.83
CA ASP A 21 -11.52 -1.72 24.61
C ASP A 21 -10.47 -2.56 23.84
N ALA A 22 -9.60 -1.86 23.08
CA ALA A 22 -8.52 -2.51 22.36
C ALA A 22 -7.49 -3.03 23.36
N ASP A 23 -7.35 -4.35 23.43
CA ASP A 23 -6.44 -5.04 24.33
C ASP A 23 -5.73 -6.16 23.55
N PHE A 24 -4.50 -5.90 23.10
CA PHE A 24 -3.69 -6.83 22.32
C PHE A 24 -2.23 -6.44 22.33
N THR A 25 -1.39 -7.39 21.90
CA THR A 25 0.04 -7.16 21.71
C THR A 25 0.46 -7.64 20.31
N LEU A 26 1.14 -6.77 19.56
CA LEU A 26 1.78 -7.13 18.31
C LEU A 26 3.24 -7.52 18.59
N PRO A 27 3.68 -8.70 18.12
CA PRO A 27 5.05 -9.15 18.26
C PRO A 27 6.05 -8.24 17.54
N GLU A 28 7.33 -8.36 17.87
CA GLU A 28 8.41 -7.72 17.14
C GLU A 28 8.78 -8.53 15.89
N GLY A 29 9.20 -7.85 14.83
CA GLY A 29 9.68 -8.50 13.60
C GLY A 29 8.61 -9.21 12.79
N GLU A 30 7.34 -8.86 12.96
CA GLU A 30 6.22 -9.40 12.19
C GLU A 30 5.55 -8.30 11.36
N LEU A 31 4.98 -8.69 10.20
CA LEU A 31 4.07 -7.87 9.43
C LEU A 31 2.64 -8.12 9.90
N THR A 32 2.06 -7.12 10.57
CA THR A 32 0.64 -7.15 10.96
C THR A 32 -0.19 -6.32 9.98
N LEU A 33 -1.18 -6.96 9.36
CA LEU A 33 -2.14 -6.31 8.47
C LEU A 33 -3.38 -5.87 9.24
N LEU A 34 -3.63 -4.56 9.29
CA LEU A 34 -4.82 -3.96 9.89
C LEU A 34 -5.96 -3.93 8.86
N VAL A 35 -7.04 -4.63 9.15
CA VAL A 35 -8.20 -4.75 8.25
C VAL A 35 -9.50 -4.31 8.93
N GLY A 36 -10.47 -3.93 8.12
CA GLY A 36 -11.81 -3.53 8.59
C GLY A 36 -12.50 -2.60 7.59
N PRO A 37 -13.80 -2.40 7.72
CA PRO A 37 -14.57 -1.50 6.87
C PRO A 37 -14.01 -0.08 6.85
N SER A 38 -14.42 0.72 5.85
CA SER A 38 -14.05 2.13 5.82
C SER A 38 -14.67 2.86 7.01
N GLY A 39 -13.93 3.79 7.63
CA GLY A 39 -14.41 4.56 8.77
C GLY A 39 -14.44 3.82 10.12
N VAL A 40 -13.95 2.58 10.20
CA VAL A 40 -14.01 1.77 11.44
C VAL A 40 -12.99 2.20 12.52
N GLY A 41 -12.04 3.09 12.19
CA GLY A 41 -11.02 3.56 13.13
C GLY A 41 -9.59 3.07 12.85
N LYS A 42 -9.30 2.56 11.62
CA LYS A 42 -7.94 2.10 11.26
C LYS A 42 -6.89 3.21 11.42
N SER A 43 -7.10 4.36 10.81
CA SER A 43 -6.17 5.50 10.92
C SER A 43 -6.07 6.04 12.35
N THR A 44 -7.14 5.92 13.17
CA THR A 44 -7.09 6.22 14.61
C THR A 44 -6.16 5.28 15.35
N LEU A 45 -6.20 3.97 15.05
CA LEU A 45 -5.31 2.98 15.64
C LEU A 45 -3.86 3.22 15.22
N LEU A 46 -3.60 3.46 13.93
CA LEU A 46 -2.26 3.81 13.43
C LEU A 46 -1.74 5.10 14.08
N GLY A 47 -2.61 6.11 14.19
CA GLY A 47 -2.30 7.37 14.88
C GLY A 47 -2.00 7.20 16.37
N ALA A 48 -2.65 6.25 17.05
CA ALA A 48 -2.35 5.95 18.45
C ALA A 48 -0.97 5.28 18.63
N VAL A 49 -0.51 4.48 17.64
CA VAL A 49 0.84 3.88 17.65
C VAL A 49 1.92 4.95 17.39
N SER A 50 1.67 5.89 16.49
CA SER A 50 2.63 6.95 16.13
C SER A 50 2.61 8.15 17.08
N GLY A 51 1.69 8.17 18.07
CA GLY A 51 1.49 9.29 18.98
C GLY A 51 0.76 10.50 18.36
N LEU A 52 0.30 10.39 17.10
CA LEU A 52 -0.52 11.45 16.48
C LEU A 52 -1.88 11.60 17.18
N VAL A 53 -2.40 10.50 17.71
CA VAL A 53 -3.56 10.48 18.61
C VAL A 53 -3.02 10.32 20.05
N PRO A 54 -3.34 11.22 20.99
CA PRO A 54 -4.23 12.38 20.90
C PRO A 54 -3.51 13.70 20.53
N HIS A 55 -2.18 13.72 20.38
CA HIS A 55 -1.38 14.95 20.40
C HIS A 55 -1.66 15.90 19.22
N PHE A 56 -1.98 15.39 18.02
CA PHE A 56 -2.21 16.20 16.82
C PHE A 56 -3.65 16.16 16.33
N THR A 57 -4.26 14.98 16.36
CA THR A 57 -5.63 14.80 15.84
C THR A 57 -6.69 15.07 16.89
N GLY A 58 -6.26 15.36 18.13
CA GLY A 58 -7.17 15.52 19.25
C GLY A 58 -7.83 14.21 19.70
N GLY A 59 -8.90 14.34 20.45
CA GLY A 59 -9.64 13.24 21.04
C GLY A 59 -9.10 12.81 22.41
N THR A 60 -9.89 12.01 23.10
CA THR A 60 -9.55 11.46 24.43
C THR A 60 -9.13 10.00 24.26
N LEU A 61 -7.86 9.68 24.55
CA LEU A 61 -7.33 8.33 24.61
C LEU A 61 -7.36 7.85 26.08
N ARG A 62 -8.15 6.81 26.34
CA ARG A 62 -8.17 6.07 27.62
C ARG A 62 -7.38 4.77 27.45
N GLY A 63 -6.88 4.19 28.54
CA GLY A 63 -5.99 3.05 28.49
C GLY A 63 -4.55 3.45 28.22
N ARG A 64 -3.74 2.53 27.71
CA ARG A 64 -2.32 2.78 27.45
C ARG A 64 -1.91 2.15 26.11
N VAL A 65 -1.18 2.91 25.28
CA VAL A 65 -0.48 2.40 24.12
C VAL A 65 1.02 2.50 24.37
N THR A 66 1.74 1.40 24.27
CA THR A 66 3.18 1.36 24.46
C THR A 66 3.84 0.85 23.19
N VAL A 67 4.83 1.58 22.69
CA VAL A 67 5.63 1.21 21.51
C VAL A 67 7.11 1.19 21.90
N ALA A 68 7.75 0.05 21.75
CA ALA A 68 9.15 -0.17 22.17
C ALA A 68 9.43 0.32 23.61
N GLY A 69 8.47 0.17 24.51
CA GLY A 69 8.58 0.58 25.92
C GLY A 69 8.18 2.02 26.22
N ARG A 70 7.84 2.84 25.22
CA ARG A 70 7.42 4.25 25.40
C ARG A 70 5.89 4.37 25.34
N ASP A 71 5.27 5.01 26.32
CA ASP A 71 3.84 5.33 26.33
C ASP A 71 3.56 6.51 25.39
N THR A 72 2.74 6.31 24.36
CA THR A 72 2.45 7.31 23.32
C THR A 72 1.64 8.51 23.82
N ARG A 73 1.01 8.43 24.99
CA ARG A 73 0.34 9.58 25.61
C ARG A 73 1.28 10.56 26.28
N THR A 74 2.44 10.08 26.72
CA THR A 74 3.43 10.89 27.45
C THR A 74 4.61 11.29 26.61
N HIS A 75 4.79 10.65 25.45
CA HIS A 75 5.84 10.97 24.48
C HIS A 75 5.21 11.59 23.24
N MET A 76 5.65 12.79 22.90
CA MET A 76 5.23 13.44 21.65
C MET A 76 5.75 12.67 20.43
N PRO A 77 5.11 12.76 19.24
CA PRO A 77 5.57 12.09 18.03
C PRO A 77 7.04 12.31 17.70
N ARG A 78 7.57 13.51 17.92
CA ARG A 78 9.00 13.81 17.74
C ARG A 78 9.92 12.99 18.67
N GLU A 79 9.42 12.62 19.85
CA GLU A 79 10.15 11.80 20.84
C GLU A 79 10.03 10.30 20.54
N LEU A 80 9.15 9.93 19.61
CA LEU A 80 8.97 8.57 19.08
C LEU A 80 9.64 8.39 17.73
N ALA A 81 10.09 9.45 17.06
CA ALA A 81 10.59 9.44 15.68
C ALA A 81 11.84 8.55 15.46
N ASP A 82 12.61 8.26 16.52
CA ASP A 82 13.73 7.31 16.50
C ASP A 82 13.28 5.85 16.62
N VAL A 83 12.01 5.61 16.96
CA VAL A 83 11.45 4.25 17.19
C VAL A 83 10.34 3.92 16.21
N VAL A 84 9.55 4.91 15.78
CA VAL A 84 8.37 4.75 14.93
C VAL A 84 8.52 5.58 13.66
N GLY A 85 8.62 4.93 12.53
CA GLY A 85 8.51 5.56 11.22
C GLY A 85 7.06 5.48 10.74
N THR A 86 6.51 6.58 10.23
CA THR A 86 5.11 6.63 9.77
C THR A 86 5.04 7.14 8.34
N VAL A 87 4.36 6.39 7.47
CA VAL A 87 4.05 6.79 6.09
C VAL A 87 2.54 6.79 5.92
N GLY A 88 1.98 7.94 5.57
CA GLY A 88 0.55 8.09 5.33
C GLY A 88 0.11 7.67 3.93
N GLN A 89 -1.18 7.84 3.65
CA GLN A 89 -1.81 7.44 2.40
C GLN A 89 -1.30 8.22 1.19
N ASP A 90 -1.01 9.51 1.37
CA ASP A 90 -0.42 10.36 0.32
C ASP A 90 1.06 10.63 0.66
N PRO A 91 2.01 10.01 -0.05
CA PRO A 91 3.42 10.24 0.18
C PRO A 91 3.85 11.69 -0.09
N GLN A 92 3.21 12.38 -1.05
CA GLN A 92 3.56 13.75 -1.41
C GLN A 92 3.29 14.74 -0.27
N ALA A 93 2.27 14.50 0.53
CA ALA A 93 1.94 15.34 1.68
C ALA A 93 3.00 15.29 2.81
N HIS A 94 3.94 14.38 2.75
CA HIS A 94 4.93 14.14 3.79
C HIS A 94 6.35 14.59 3.41
N PHE A 95 6.62 14.86 2.14
CA PHE A 95 7.93 15.32 1.70
C PHE A 95 8.21 16.74 2.17
N VAL A 96 9.41 16.93 2.70
CA VAL A 96 9.90 18.22 3.20
C VAL A 96 10.87 18.86 2.21
N THR A 97 11.59 18.02 1.46
CA THR A 97 12.58 18.45 0.48
C THR A 97 12.15 18.10 -0.93
N ASP A 98 12.81 18.68 -1.93
CA ASP A 98 12.46 18.49 -3.34
C ASP A 98 13.25 17.37 -4.02
N VAL A 99 14.38 16.92 -3.44
CA VAL A 99 15.32 15.95 -4.03
C VAL A 99 15.34 14.67 -3.19
N VAL A 100 15.49 13.52 -3.86
CA VAL A 100 15.45 12.20 -3.21
C VAL A 100 16.51 12.07 -2.12
N GLU A 101 17.77 12.39 -2.39
CA GLU A 101 18.86 12.25 -1.40
C GLU A 101 18.64 13.12 -0.17
N ASP A 102 18.19 14.38 -0.38
CA ASP A 102 17.91 15.32 0.71
C ASP A 102 16.75 14.83 1.57
N GLU A 103 15.70 14.26 0.95
CA GLU A 103 14.55 13.71 1.66
C GLU A 103 14.95 12.50 2.52
N LEU A 104 15.80 11.62 1.99
CA LEU A 104 16.32 10.49 2.75
C LEU A 104 17.20 10.92 3.93
N ALA A 105 17.91 12.05 3.82
CA ALA A 105 18.75 12.59 4.89
C ALA A 105 17.97 13.35 5.97
N TYR A 106 16.87 13.99 5.61
CA TYR A 106 16.14 14.95 6.44
C TYR A 106 15.77 14.43 7.84
N GLY A 107 15.22 13.22 7.93
CA GLY A 107 14.83 12.62 9.21
C GLY A 107 16.04 12.44 10.15
N MET A 108 17.17 12.05 9.61
CA MET A 108 18.42 11.88 10.37
C MET A 108 19.03 13.20 10.82
N GLU A 109 18.95 14.24 9.98
CA GLU A 109 19.35 15.61 10.33
C GLU A 109 18.54 16.13 11.51
N SER A 110 17.23 15.94 11.47
CA SER A 110 16.31 16.32 12.53
C SER A 110 16.63 15.61 13.87
N LEU A 111 17.15 14.40 13.81
CA LEU A 111 17.61 13.63 14.97
C LEU A 111 19.06 13.96 15.39
N GLY A 112 19.76 14.81 14.64
CA GLY A 112 21.14 15.23 14.95
C GLY A 112 22.20 14.15 14.75
N LEU A 113 22.00 13.22 13.78
CA LEU A 113 22.96 12.16 13.49
C LEU A 113 24.25 12.75 12.86
N ALA A 114 25.38 12.08 13.10
CA ALA A 114 26.65 12.48 12.51
C ALA A 114 26.66 12.31 10.99
N PRO A 115 27.25 13.24 10.18
CA PRO A 115 27.23 13.19 8.73
C PRO A 115 27.75 11.89 8.10
N ALA A 116 28.75 11.25 8.72
CA ALA A 116 29.27 9.97 8.25
C ALA A 116 28.27 8.83 8.39
N VAL A 117 27.44 8.86 9.45
CA VAL A 117 26.36 7.88 9.67
C VAL A 117 25.24 8.12 8.66
N MET A 118 24.84 9.38 8.47
CA MET A 118 23.78 9.75 7.53
C MET A 118 24.14 9.30 6.11
N ARG A 119 25.34 9.63 5.62
CA ARG A 119 25.80 9.22 4.29
C ARG A 119 25.70 7.70 4.09
N ARG A 120 26.22 6.92 5.05
CA ARG A 120 26.15 5.45 4.97
C ARG A 120 24.71 4.94 4.91
N ARG A 121 23.81 5.47 5.78
CA ARG A 121 22.42 5.02 5.81
C ARG A 121 21.62 5.43 4.58
N VAL A 122 21.94 6.58 3.96
CA VAL A 122 21.36 6.98 2.67
C VAL A 122 21.78 6.00 1.58
N GLU A 123 23.08 5.65 1.48
CA GLU A 123 23.55 4.65 0.51
C GLU A 123 22.86 3.29 0.72
N GLU A 124 22.84 2.78 1.95
CA GLU A 124 22.18 1.52 2.28
C GLU A 124 20.68 1.54 1.91
N THR A 125 20.01 2.68 2.11
CA THR A 125 18.58 2.83 1.80
C THR A 125 18.32 2.94 0.30
N LEU A 126 19.16 3.68 -0.43
CA LEU A 126 19.08 3.77 -1.89
C LEU A 126 19.22 2.39 -2.53
N ASP A 127 20.20 1.59 -2.07
CA ASP A 127 20.42 0.21 -2.53
C ASP A 127 19.21 -0.69 -2.20
N LEU A 128 18.75 -0.66 -0.96
CA LEU A 128 17.65 -1.51 -0.48
C LEU A 128 16.35 -1.28 -1.25
N LEU A 129 16.06 0.00 -1.56
CA LEU A 129 14.82 0.42 -2.21
C LEU A 129 14.93 0.53 -3.74
N GLY A 130 16.13 0.31 -4.32
CA GLY A 130 16.37 0.46 -5.75
C GLY A 130 16.18 1.90 -6.23
N LEU A 131 16.70 2.88 -5.48
CA LEU A 131 16.56 4.31 -5.74
C LEU A 131 17.86 4.97 -6.24
N ASN A 132 18.96 4.22 -6.42
CA ASN A 132 20.28 4.76 -6.78
C ASN A 132 20.25 5.69 -7.99
N GLU A 133 19.60 5.27 -9.07
CA GLU A 133 19.47 6.05 -10.32
C GLU A 133 18.55 7.28 -10.16
N LEU A 134 17.89 7.42 -9.03
CA LEU A 134 16.94 8.50 -8.75
C LEU A 134 17.48 9.50 -7.72
N ARG A 135 18.67 9.27 -7.17
CA ARG A 135 19.30 10.03 -6.08
C ARG A 135 19.13 11.54 -6.22
N ASP A 136 19.59 12.08 -7.36
CA ASP A 136 19.62 13.51 -7.64
C ASP A 136 18.34 14.04 -8.32
N ARG A 137 17.32 13.20 -8.42
CA ARG A 137 16.09 13.58 -9.13
C ARG A 137 15.13 14.36 -8.23
N PRO A 138 14.43 15.35 -8.81
CA PRO A 138 13.32 15.98 -8.13
C PRO A 138 12.19 14.99 -7.89
N ILE A 139 11.69 14.91 -6.65
CA ILE A 139 10.66 13.96 -6.22
C ILE A 139 9.37 14.12 -7.04
N ALA A 140 9.01 15.35 -7.42
CA ALA A 140 7.84 15.63 -8.24
C ALA A 140 7.89 14.99 -9.65
N THR A 141 9.08 14.57 -10.14
CA THR A 141 9.25 13.92 -11.44
C THR A 141 9.16 12.39 -11.38
N LEU A 142 9.00 11.83 -10.20
CA LEU A 142 8.96 10.39 -9.96
C LEU A 142 7.57 9.81 -10.20
N SER A 143 7.51 8.53 -10.55
CA SER A 143 6.25 7.77 -10.56
C SER A 143 5.71 7.59 -9.13
N GLY A 144 4.40 7.34 -8.98
CA GLY A 144 3.79 7.10 -7.66
C GLY A 144 4.49 5.99 -6.86
N GLY A 145 4.87 4.88 -7.51
CA GLY A 145 5.62 3.81 -6.85
C GLY A 145 7.04 4.21 -6.43
N GLN A 146 7.71 5.06 -7.21
CA GLN A 146 9.01 5.61 -6.83
C GLN A 146 8.86 6.57 -5.65
N GLN A 147 7.88 7.46 -5.68
CA GLN A 147 7.58 8.36 -4.56
C GLN A 147 7.25 7.58 -3.27
N GLN A 148 6.46 6.52 -3.37
CA GLN A 148 6.15 5.67 -2.23
C GLN A 148 7.41 5.03 -1.63
N ARG A 149 8.33 4.55 -2.48
CA ARG A 149 9.62 4.02 -2.01
C ARG A 149 10.50 5.10 -1.36
N VAL A 150 10.50 6.33 -1.89
CA VAL A 150 11.19 7.46 -1.25
C VAL A 150 10.58 7.77 0.11
N ALA A 151 9.24 7.81 0.23
CA ALA A 151 8.57 8.05 1.51
C ALA A 151 8.85 6.95 2.55
N ILE A 152 8.91 5.68 2.13
CA ILE A 152 9.34 4.60 3.02
C ILE A 152 10.82 4.79 3.39
N GLY A 153 11.67 5.15 2.43
CA GLY A 153 13.10 5.39 2.62
C GLY A 153 13.38 6.51 3.61
N SER A 154 12.68 7.65 3.51
CA SER A 154 12.89 8.80 4.37
C SER A 154 12.67 8.51 5.85
N VAL A 155 11.72 7.63 6.17
CA VAL A 155 11.52 7.17 7.55
C VAL A 155 12.45 6.02 7.93
N LEU A 156 12.84 5.17 6.98
CA LEU A 156 13.68 4.00 7.22
C LEU A 156 15.12 4.36 7.58
N THR A 157 15.67 5.45 7.02
CA THR A 157 17.02 5.95 7.31
C THR A 157 17.25 6.26 8.79
N THR A 158 16.19 6.56 9.55
CA THR A 158 16.30 6.74 11.01
C THR A 158 16.48 5.41 11.77
N HIS A 159 16.32 4.26 11.10
CA HIS A 159 16.33 2.91 11.65
C HIS A 159 15.24 2.70 12.72
N PRO A 160 13.96 2.97 12.40
CA PRO A 160 12.89 2.77 13.34
C PRO A 160 12.70 1.27 13.63
N ARG A 161 12.26 0.95 14.86
CA ARG A 161 11.91 -0.42 15.23
C ARG A 161 10.53 -0.82 14.72
N VAL A 162 9.67 0.16 14.51
CA VAL A 162 8.28 0.01 14.04
C VAL A 162 8.05 0.89 12.85
N LEU A 163 7.46 0.33 11.79
CA LEU A 163 7.01 1.04 10.60
C LEU A 163 5.49 0.98 10.55
N VAL A 164 4.85 2.14 10.54
CA VAL A 164 3.39 2.31 10.46
C VAL A 164 3.04 2.83 9.07
N LEU A 165 2.21 2.09 8.33
CA LEU A 165 1.86 2.40 6.96
C LEU A 165 0.34 2.47 6.80
N ASP A 166 -0.16 3.59 6.30
CA ASP A 166 -1.58 3.76 5.98
C ASP A 166 -1.79 3.69 4.47
N GLU A 167 -2.28 2.56 3.98
CA GLU A 167 -2.58 2.27 2.57
C GLU A 167 -1.41 2.49 1.59
N PRO A 168 -0.21 1.93 1.86
CA PRO A 168 0.99 2.23 1.06
C PRO A 168 0.91 1.76 -0.39
N THR A 169 -0.07 0.92 -0.77
CA THR A 169 -0.20 0.42 -2.15
C THR A 169 -1.46 0.90 -2.87
N SER A 170 -2.31 1.71 -2.22
CA SER A 170 -3.64 2.06 -2.73
C SER A 170 -3.63 2.82 -4.05
N ALA A 171 -2.69 3.76 -4.22
CA ALA A 171 -2.53 4.61 -5.40
C ALA A 171 -1.61 4.01 -6.49
N LEU A 172 -1.07 2.80 -6.27
CA LEU A 172 -0.08 2.19 -7.14
C LEU A 172 -0.70 1.23 -8.16
N ASP A 173 -0.07 1.15 -9.34
CA ASP A 173 -0.33 0.06 -10.26
C ASP A 173 0.12 -1.29 -9.67
N PRO A 174 -0.31 -2.43 -10.23
CA PRO A 174 0.00 -3.74 -9.67
C PRO A 174 1.50 -4.03 -9.54
N ALA A 175 2.32 -3.63 -10.52
CA ALA A 175 3.76 -3.91 -10.50
C ALA A 175 4.47 -3.09 -9.42
N ALA A 176 4.17 -1.78 -9.33
CA ALA A 176 4.71 -0.91 -8.30
C ALA A 176 4.28 -1.35 -6.88
N ALA A 177 3.04 -1.82 -6.72
CA ALA A 177 2.57 -2.36 -5.44
C ALA A 177 3.34 -3.62 -5.01
N GLU A 178 3.62 -4.54 -5.95
CA GLU A 178 4.42 -5.74 -5.68
C GLU A 178 5.86 -5.39 -5.29
N GLU A 179 6.47 -4.38 -5.93
CA GLU A 179 7.81 -3.89 -5.57
C GLU A 179 7.83 -3.35 -4.13
N VAL A 180 6.85 -2.53 -3.74
CA VAL A 180 6.74 -2.01 -2.37
C VAL A 180 6.55 -3.15 -1.36
N LEU A 181 5.66 -4.12 -1.65
CA LEU A 181 5.44 -5.26 -0.76
C LEU A 181 6.69 -6.14 -0.62
N ALA A 182 7.45 -6.35 -1.70
CA ALA A 182 8.72 -7.09 -1.64
C ALA A 182 9.76 -6.38 -0.75
N VAL A 183 9.79 -5.05 -0.78
CA VAL A 183 10.62 -4.25 0.13
C VAL A 183 10.17 -4.46 1.58
N LEU A 184 8.88 -4.34 1.87
CA LEU A 184 8.35 -4.52 3.23
C LEU A 184 8.66 -5.92 3.77
N GLN A 185 8.57 -6.96 2.94
CA GLN A 185 8.95 -8.32 3.34
C GLN A 185 10.44 -8.41 3.70
N ARG A 186 11.33 -7.80 2.92
CA ARG A 186 12.76 -7.76 3.26
C ARG A 186 13.00 -7.01 4.57
N LEU A 187 12.30 -5.90 4.84
CA LEU A 187 12.43 -5.17 6.11
C LEU A 187 12.05 -6.05 7.31
N VAL A 188 11.00 -6.85 7.18
CA VAL A 188 10.55 -7.76 8.23
C VAL A 188 11.51 -8.95 8.38
N HIS A 189 11.81 -9.67 7.29
CA HIS A 189 12.54 -10.93 7.36
C HIS A 189 14.05 -10.75 7.56
N ASP A 190 14.66 -9.73 6.91
CA ASP A 190 16.11 -9.55 6.93
C ASP A 190 16.55 -8.57 8.03
N LEU A 191 15.75 -7.54 8.32
CA LEU A 191 16.09 -6.50 9.30
C LEU A 191 15.32 -6.61 10.62
N GLY A 192 14.32 -7.49 10.72
CA GLY A 192 13.51 -7.67 11.92
C GLY A 192 12.64 -6.45 12.27
N THR A 193 12.35 -5.59 11.27
CA THR A 193 11.50 -4.41 11.46
C THR A 193 10.06 -4.87 11.70
N THR A 194 9.40 -4.32 12.72
CA THR A 194 7.97 -4.57 12.96
C THR A 194 7.15 -3.68 12.04
N VAL A 195 6.27 -4.25 11.23
CA VAL A 195 5.43 -3.50 10.31
C VAL A 195 3.96 -3.61 10.70
N LEU A 196 3.30 -2.47 10.89
CA LEU A 196 1.84 -2.38 11.02
C LEU A 196 1.28 -1.61 9.82
N MET A 197 0.53 -2.30 8.97
CA MET A 197 0.06 -1.76 7.70
C MET A 197 -1.46 -1.89 7.58
N ALA A 198 -2.15 -0.78 7.28
CA ALA A 198 -3.55 -0.82 6.84
C ALA A 198 -3.62 -0.90 5.32
N GLU A 199 -4.52 -1.74 4.78
CA GLU A 199 -4.76 -1.86 3.35
C GLU A 199 -6.23 -2.16 3.04
N HIS A 200 -6.68 -1.68 1.86
CA HIS A 200 -8.01 -1.96 1.33
C HIS A 200 -8.01 -3.10 0.31
N ARG A 201 -6.97 -3.23 -0.51
CA ARG A 201 -6.85 -4.27 -1.53
C ARG A 201 -6.22 -5.54 -0.94
N LEU A 202 -7.00 -6.23 -0.11
CA LEU A 202 -6.53 -7.37 0.68
C LEU A 202 -6.02 -8.54 -0.17
N GLU A 203 -6.49 -8.69 -1.41
CA GLU A 203 -6.05 -9.73 -2.34
C GLU A 203 -4.55 -9.67 -2.68
N ARG A 204 -3.93 -8.48 -2.52
CA ARG A 204 -2.50 -8.29 -2.77
C ARG A 204 -1.64 -8.62 -1.56
N VAL A 205 -2.15 -8.37 -0.35
CA VAL A 205 -1.31 -8.27 0.85
C VAL A 205 -1.56 -9.38 1.88
N VAL A 206 -2.77 -9.94 1.94
CA VAL A 206 -3.15 -10.88 3.01
C VAL A 206 -2.27 -12.14 3.08
N GLN A 207 -1.75 -12.58 1.94
CA GLN A 207 -0.88 -13.76 1.85
C GLN A 207 0.54 -13.52 2.41
N TYR A 208 0.92 -12.26 2.61
CA TYR A 208 2.25 -11.85 3.09
C TYR A 208 2.25 -11.47 4.58
N ALA A 209 1.07 -11.32 5.18
CA ALA A 209 0.94 -10.95 6.58
C ALA A 209 1.20 -12.15 7.51
N ASP A 210 1.97 -11.92 8.57
CA ASP A 210 2.15 -12.89 9.66
C ASP A 210 0.93 -12.90 10.58
N ARG A 211 0.36 -11.70 10.82
CA ARG A 211 -0.84 -11.50 11.63
C ARG A 211 -1.84 -10.59 10.92
N VAL A 212 -3.09 -10.76 11.27
CA VAL A 212 -4.16 -9.83 10.88
C VAL A 212 -4.83 -9.31 12.14
N LEU A 213 -4.92 -7.97 12.22
CA LEU A 213 -5.67 -7.25 13.24
C LEU A 213 -6.96 -6.73 12.60
N LEU A 214 -8.09 -7.26 13.00
CA LEU A 214 -9.41 -6.88 12.48
C LEU A 214 -10.08 -5.87 13.40
N LEU A 215 -10.54 -4.77 12.83
CA LEU A 215 -11.57 -3.92 13.41
C LEU A 215 -12.92 -4.29 12.78
N PRO A 216 -13.77 -5.08 13.44
CA PRO A 216 -14.97 -5.65 12.78
C PRO A 216 -16.03 -4.61 12.50
N SER A 217 -16.31 -3.73 13.46
CA SER A 217 -17.26 -2.61 13.32
C SER A 217 -16.91 -1.48 14.30
N PRO A 218 -17.46 -0.25 14.08
CA PRO A 218 -17.22 0.86 15.00
C PRO A 218 -17.67 0.54 16.42
N GLY A 219 -16.74 0.64 17.38
CA GLY A 219 -17.01 0.41 18.80
C GLY A 219 -17.04 -1.06 19.23
N GLU A 220 -16.62 -1.99 18.37
CA GLU A 220 -16.33 -3.36 18.75
C GLU A 220 -14.84 -3.56 19.05
N PRO A 221 -14.47 -4.46 19.99
CA PRO A 221 -13.08 -4.75 20.28
C PRO A 221 -12.36 -5.34 19.07
N PRO A 222 -11.07 -5.01 18.85
CA PRO A 222 -10.26 -5.60 17.80
C PRO A 222 -10.04 -7.11 18.02
N LEU A 223 -9.89 -7.85 16.90
CA LEU A 223 -9.55 -9.26 16.90
C LEU A 223 -8.18 -9.45 16.24
N LEU A 224 -7.26 -10.13 16.93
CA LEU A 224 -5.92 -10.46 16.44
C LEU A 224 -5.80 -11.96 16.23
N GLY A 225 -5.29 -12.39 15.08
CA GLY A 225 -5.08 -13.81 14.78
C GLY A 225 -4.25 -14.03 13.54
N THR A 226 -4.15 -15.28 13.12
CA THR A 226 -3.54 -15.62 11.83
C THR A 226 -4.41 -15.13 10.66
N PRO A 227 -3.84 -14.92 9.48
CA PRO A 227 -4.61 -14.50 8.30
C PRO A 227 -5.81 -15.42 8.00
N ALA A 228 -5.64 -16.74 8.12
CA ALA A 228 -6.70 -17.69 7.84
C ALA A 228 -7.84 -17.63 8.87
N GLU A 229 -7.52 -17.51 10.17
CA GLU A 229 -8.50 -17.37 11.25
C GLU A 229 -9.32 -16.09 11.11
N ILE A 230 -8.64 -14.96 10.91
CA ILE A 230 -9.32 -13.67 10.81
C ILE A 230 -10.11 -13.57 9.51
N MET A 231 -9.57 -14.06 8.39
CA MET A 231 -10.32 -14.07 7.12
C MET A 231 -11.55 -15.02 7.18
N ALA A 232 -11.64 -15.91 8.13
CA ALA A 232 -12.87 -16.70 8.33
C ALA A 232 -14.04 -15.89 8.89
N VAL A 233 -13.78 -14.85 9.68
CA VAL A 233 -14.80 -14.04 10.36
C VAL A 233 -14.87 -12.59 9.86
N SER A 234 -13.86 -12.11 9.13
CA SER A 234 -13.79 -10.71 8.67
C SER A 234 -14.94 -10.35 7.73
N PRO A 235 -15.61 -9.21 7.93
CA PRO A 235 -16.63 -8.70 7.00
C PRO A 235 -16.01 -8.24 5.67
N VAL A 236 -14.73 -7.87 5.68
CA VAL A 236 -13.97 -7.49 4.48
C VAL A 236 -12.91 -8.56 4.19
N HIS A 237 -12.92 -9.11 3.00
CA HIS A 237 -12.03 -10.20 2.61
C HIS A 237 -11.89 -10.30 1.08
N PRO A 238 -10.79 -10.87 0.57
CA PRO A 238 -10.58 -11.06 -0.86
C PRO A 238 -11.63 -11.99 -1.49
N PRO A 239 -11.90 -11.87 -2.81
CA PRO A 239 -12.81 -12.77 -3.52
C PRO A 239 -12.44 -14.25 -3.41
N VAL A 240 -11.14 -14.57 -3.32
CA VAL A 240 -10.64 -15.93 -3.15
C VAL A 240 -11.07 -16.55 -1.82
N VAL A 241 -11.14 -15.75 -0.76
CA VAL A 241 -11.65 -16.16 0.54
C VAL A 241 -13.16 -16.38 0.49
N SER A 242 -13.92 -15.50 -0.22
CA SER A 242 -15.35 -15.70 -0.44
C SER A 242 -15.63 -17.04 -1.10
N LEU A 243 -14.87 -17.37 -2.16
CA LEU A 243 -14.97 -18.67 -2.83
C LEU A 243 -14.66 -19.82 -1.86
N GLY A 244 -13.61 -19.70 -1.07
CA GLY A 244 -13.24 -20.71 -0.07
C GLY A 244 -14.33 -20.96 0.98
N ARG A 245 -14.96 -19.87 1.49
CA ARG A 245 -16.09 -19.95 2.42
C ARG A 245 -17.29 -20.66 1.78
N LEU A 246 -17.67 -20.27 0.57
CA LEU A 246 -18.79 -20.89 -0.17
C LEU A 246 -18.53 -22.36 -0.49
N ALA A 247 -17.28 -22.72 -0.80
CA ALA A 247 -16.89 -24.10 -1.12
C ALA A 247 -16.68 -24.96 0.15
N GLY A 248 -16.67 -24.37 1.33
CA GLY A 248 -16.40 -25.06 2.61
C GLY A 248 -14.95 -25.54 2.73
N TRP A 249 -14.00 -24.83 2.13
CA TRP A 249 -12.58 -25.22 2.18
C TRP A 249 -11.95 -24.91 3.54
N THR A 250 -11.16 -25.85 4.04
CA THR A 250 -10.37 -25.70 5.26
C THR A 250 -8.98 -26.29 5.03
N PRO A 251 -7.87 -25.50 5.19
CA PRO A 251 -7.85 -24.08 5.50
C PRO A 251 -8.41 -23.21 4.37
N LEU A 252 -8.82 -21.97 4.70
CA LEU A 252 -9.24 -20.99 3.69
C LEU A 252 -8.06 -20.59 2.79
N PRO A 253 -8.26 -20.50 1.46
CA PRO A 253 -7.24 -20.02 0.55
C PRO A 253 -7.02 -18.52 0.74
N LEU A 254 -5.78 -18.10 0.90
CA LEU A 254 -5.40 -16.68 0.98
C LEU A 254 -4.89 -16.14 -0.36
N SER A 255 -4.55 -17.05 -1.29
CA SER A 255 -4.06 -16.72 -2.62
C SER A 255 -4.81 -17.48 -3.72
N ILE A 256 -4.74 -16.97 -4.95
CA ILE A 256 -5.28 -17.67 -6.13
C ILE A 256 -4.59 -19.02 -6.31
N ARG A 257 -3.29 -19.12 -5.98
CA ARG A 257 -2.53 -20.37 -6.04
C ARG A 257 -3.13 -21.45 -5.13
N ASP A 258 -3.48 -21.07 -3.88
CA ASP A 258 -4.07 -21.98 -2.91
C ASP A 258 -5.48 -22.45 -3.36
N ALA A 259 -6.29 -21.49 -3.83
CA ALA A 259 -7.61 -21.81 -4.38
C ALA A 259 -7.54 -22.77 -5.58
N ARG A 260 -6.58 -22.59 -6.47
CA ARG A 260 -6.37 -23.52 -7.61
C ARG A 260 -6.06 -24.94 -7.14
N ARG A 261 -5.25 -25.11 -6.10
CA ARG A 261 -4.92 -26.42 -5.50
C ARG A 261 -6.15 -27.11 -4.93
N LEU A 262 -7.08 -26.34 -4.36
CA LEU A 262 -8.30 -26.86 -3.73
C LEU A 262 -9.48 -26.99 -4.73
N SER A 263 -9.34 -26.51 -5.96
CA SER A 263 -10.47 -26.37 -6.89
C SER A 263 -10.90 -27.68 -7.58
N ALA A 264 -10.06 -28.71 -7.66
CA ALA A 264 -10.37 -29.93 -8.41
C ALA A 264 -11.66 -30.63 -7.92
N PRO A 265 -11.83 -30.94 -6.61
CA PRO A 265 -13.06 -31.57 -6.12
C PRO A 265 -14.33 -30.72 -6.33
N LEU A 266 -14.20 -29.39 -6.29
CA LEU A 266 -15.31 -28.48 -6.55
C LEU A 266 -15.70 -28.51 -8.02
N ARG A 267 -14.72 -28.51 -8.91
CA ARG A 267 -14.93 -28.58 -10.36
C ARG A 267 -15.65 -29.89 -10.78
N ASP A 268 -15.20 -31.01 -10.18
CA ASP A 268 -15.83 -32.30 -10.43
C ASP A 268 -17.28 -32.33 -9.98
N ARG A 269 -17.59 -31.81 -8.78
CA ARG A 269 -18.97 -31.67 -8.30
C ARG A 269 -19.85 -30.79 -9.19
N LEU A 270 -19.31 -29.65 -9.67
CA LEU A 270 -20.03 -28.74 -10.54
C LEU A 270 -20.25 -29.30 -11.94
N SER A 271 -19.32 -30.12 -12.45
CA SER A 271 -19.48 -30.77 -13.76
C SER A 271 -20.55 -31.88 -13.76
N THR A 272 -20.79 -32.50 -12.60
CA THR A 272 -21.80 -33.55 -12.43
C THR A 272 -23.15 -33.04 -11.90
N ALA A 273 -23.20 -31.82 -11.40
CA ALA A 273 -24.44 -31.22 -10.91
C ALA A 273 -25.38 -30.88 -12.10
N PRO A 274 -26.66 -31.25 -12.01
CA PRO A 274 -27.63 -30.75 -13.00
C PRO A 274 -27.65 -29.23 -12.93
N LEU A 275 -27.60 -28.58 -14.10
CA LEU A 275 -27.73 -27.12 -14.16
C LEU A 275 -29.09 -26.76 -13.52
N PRO A 276 -29.12 -25.84 -12.52
CA PRO A 276 -30.38 -25.36 -12.02
C PRO A 276 -31.16 -24.81 -13.22
N GLY A 277 -32.35 -25.34 -13.46
CA GLY A 277 -33.23 -24.84 -14.52
C GLY A 277 -33.33 -23.32 -14.34
N LEU A 278 -32.89 -22.56 -15.34
CA LEU A 278 -33.13 -21.13 -15.36
C LEU A 278 -34.65 -20.98 -15.14
N PRO A 279 -35.13 -20.23 -14.12
CA PRO A 279 -36.54 -19.94 -13.99
C PRO A 279 -36.96 -19.37 -15.34
N GLY A 280 -37.95 -19.98 -15.98
CA GLY A 280 -38.33 -19.72 -17.35
C GLY A 280 -38.32 -18.22 -17.62
N GLY A 281 -37.43 -17.80 -18.50
CA GLY A 281 -37.51 -16.45 -19.03
C GLY A 281 -38.89 -16.27 -19.64
N PRO A 282 -39.49 -15.07 -19.55
CA PRO A 282 -40.77 -14.83 -20.21
C PRO A 282 -40.63 -15.25 -21.66
N ASP A 283 -41.54 -16.09 -22.13
CA ASP A 283 -41.68 -16.41 -23.56
C ASP A 283 -41.62 -15.09 -24.33
N LEU A 284 -40.51 -14.83 -24.99
CA LEU A 284 -40.43 -13.72 -25.93
C LEU A 284 -41.15 -14.19 -27.20
N PRO A 285 -42.34 -13.73 -27.49
CA PRO A 285 -43.01 -14.03 -28.74
C PRO A 285 -42.24 -13.27 -29.85
N GLY A 286 -41.49 -13.99 -30.68
CA GLY A 286 -40.86 -13.38 -31.84
C GLY A 286 -39.48 -13.85 -32.28
N ALA A 287 -38.93 -14.92 -31.72
CA ALA A 287 -37.61 -15.43 -32.16
C ALA A 287 -37.64 -16.31 -33.43
N ALA A 288 -38.75 -16.34 -34.15
CA ALA A 288 -38.91 -17.24 -35.28
C ALA A 288 -38.75 -16.61 -36.69
N ASN A 289 -38.16 -15.43 -36.82
CA ASN A 289 -37.87 -14.87 -38.16
C ASN A 289 -36.73 -13.84 -38.14
N LEU A 290 -35.50 -14.33 -38.03
CA LEU A 290 -34.30 -13.59 -38.51
C LEU A 290 -33.74 -14.34 -39.73
N PRO A 291 -33.81 -13.79 -40.96
CA PRO A 291 -33.18 -14.38 -42.11
C PRO A 291 -31.63 -14.21 -42.02
N GLY A 292 -30.92 -15.30 -41.93
CA GLY A 292 -29.46 -15.27 -42.08
C GLY A 292 -28.62 -16.07 -41.07
N ALA A 293 -29.15 -17.02 -40.32
CA ALA A 293 -28.33 -17.93 -39.53
C ALA A 293 -27.75 -19.06 -40.45
N PRO A 294 -26.42 -19.26 -40.54
CA PRO A 294 -25.83 -20.37 -41.26
C PRO A 294 -26.14 -21.67 -40.50
N THR A 295 -26.76 -22.59 -41.18
CA THR A 295 -27.01 -23.99 -40.77
C THR A 295 -25.68 -24.67 -40.46
N ALA A 296 -25.53 -25.21 -39.25
CA ALA A 296 -24.44 -26.08 -38.88
C ALA A 296 -24.37 -27.34 -39.77
N GLY A 297 -23.52 -27.30 -40.76
CA GLY A 297 -23.18 -28.47 -41.62
C GLY A 297 -22.30 -29.41 -40.81
N ARG A 298 -22.68 -30.70 -40.83
CA ARG A 298 -21.92 -31.86 -40.40
C ARG A 298 -20.51 -31.82 -41.01
N VAL A 299 -19.47 -31.74 -40.22
CA VAL A 299 -18.08 -31.93 -40.66
C VAL A 299 -17.79 -33.41 -40.69
N SER A 300 -17.70 -33.96 -41.89
CA SER A 300 -17.09 -35.26 -42.20
C SER A 300 -15.59 -35.04 -42.38
N GLU A 301 -14.81 -35.84 -41.71
CA GLU A 301 -13.35 -35.89 -41.91
C GLU A 301 -12.99 -36.24 -43.37
N PRO A 302 -11.89 -35.72 -43.90
CA PRO A 302 -11.08 -36.47 -44.83
C PRO A 302 -9.60 -36.52 -44.42
N GLY A 303 -9.03 -37.69 -44.57
CA GLY A 303 -7.63 -37.96 -44.37
C GLY A 303 -6.70 -37.38 -45.43
N GLY A 304 -5.46 -37.24 -45.03
CA GLY A 304 -4.25 -37.46 -45.76
C GLY A 304 -3.88 -36.51 -46.89
N GLY A 305 -2.68 -35.91 -46.78
CA GLY A 305 -1.98 -35.37 -47.93
C GLY A 305 -1.00 -34.24 -47.61
N VAL A 306 0.27 -34.62 -47.54
CA VAL A 306 1.44 -33.74 -47.40
C VAL A 306 1.64 -32.92 -48.67
N ALA A 307 1.84 -31.63 -48.61
CA ALA A 307 2.67 -30.87 -49.55
C ALA A 307 3.13 -29.53 -48.93
N ALA A 308 4.45 -29.34 -48.95
CA ALA A 308 5.16 -28.15 -48.57
C ALA A 308 4.95 -27.02 -49.60
N ALA A 309 4.72 -25.79 -49.14
CA ALA A 309 4.97 -24.61 -49.94
C ALA A 309 5.51 -23.47 -49.04
N ARG A 310 6.60 -22.93 -49.51
CA ARG A 310 7.43 -21.87 -48.93
C ARG A 310 6.75 -20.51 -48.95
N GLY A 311 7.02 -19.72 -47.93
CA GLY A 311 7.45 -18.33 -47.96
C GLY A 311 6.45 -17.27 -48.37
N GLU A 312 6.21 -16.39 -47.38
CA GLU A 312 6.26 -14.96 -47.62
C GLU A 312 6.05 -14.21 -46.25
N SER A 313 7.07 -13.42 -45.90
CA SER A 313 7.05 -12.56 -44.73
C SER A 313 6.21 -11.29 -45.01
N PRO A 314 5.44 -10.77 -44.05
CA PRO A 314 4.82 -9.46 -44.23
C PRO A 314 5.80 -8.33 -43.91
N THR A 315 5.91 -7.43 -44.88
CA THR A 315 6.67 -6.19 -44.93
C THR A 315 6.29 -5.21 -43.81
N ARG A 316 7.32 -4.64 -43.18
CA ARG A 316 7.23 -3.46 -42.26
C ARG A 316 6.70 -2.23 -43.00
N PRO A 317 5.88 -1.38 -42.38
CA PRO A 317 5.60 -0.04 -42.90
C PRO A 317 6.75 0.91 -42.59
N SER A 318 7.08 1.74 -43.59
CA SER A 318 8.11 2.78 -43.58
C SER A 318 7.76 3.96 -42.69
N PRO A 319 8.76 4.73 -42.17
CA PRO A 319 8.52 5.85 -41.27
C PRO A 319 8.13 7.13 -42.05
N VAL A 320 7.17 7.87 -41.49
CA VAL A 320 6.70 9.19 -41.93
C VAL A 320 7.77 10.27 -41.63
N PRO A 321 8.06 11.24 -42.52
CA PRO A 321 9.07 12.27 -42.29
C PRO A 321 8.60 13.32 -41.28
N ARG A 322 9.49 13.68 -40.35
CA ARG A 322 9.31 14.77 -39.38
C ARG A 322 9.42 16.11 -40.11
N GLY A 323 8.39 16.96 -39.94
CA GLY A 323 8.41 18.36 -40.31
C GLY A 323 9.36 19.16 -39.41
N SER A 324 10.18 19.97 -40.01
CA SER A 324 11.12 20.90 -39.40
C SER A 324 10.39 22.03 -38.66
N ALA A 325 10.76 22.26 -37.38
CA ALA A 325 10.38 23.43 -36.59
C ALA A 325 11.30 24.61 -36.92
N PRO A 326 10.80 25.86 -36.85
CA PRO A 326 11.59 27.03 -37.14
C PRO A 326 12.50 27.45 -35.97
N ASP A 327 13.66 27.96 -36.33
CA ASP A 327 14.76 28.50 -35.55
C ASP A 327 14.33 29.75 -34.73
N PRO A 328 14.57 29.86 -33.40
CA PRO A 328 14.42 31.13 -32.71
C PRO A 328 15.72 31.95 -32.77
N GLY A 329 15.61 33.15 -33.32
CA GLY A 329 16.68 34.13 -33.39
C GLY A 329 17.14 34.65 -32.01
N PRO A 330 18.26 35.40 -31.96
CA PRO A 330 18.99 35.68 -30.72
C PRO A 330 18.33 36.81 -29.90
N GLU A 331 18.02 36.51 -28.63
CA GLU A 331 17.62 37.52 -27.65
C GLU A 331 18.83 38.16 -26.96
N THR A 332 18.81 39.48 -26.92
CA THR A 332 19.78 40.41 -26.34
C THR A 332 19.69 40.42 -24.81
N PRO A 333 20.78 40.54 -24.05
CA PRO A 333 20.76 40.53 -22.57
C PRO A 333 20.26 41.86 -22.00
N ALA A 334 19.22 41.84 -21.19
CA ALA A 334 18.75 42.99 -20.44
C ALA A 334 19.52 43.15 -19.11
N ARG A 335 19.91 44.39 -18.89
CA ARG A 335 20.73 44.91 -17.77
C ARG A 335 20.16 44.59 -16.38
N LEU A 336 21.07 44.22 -15.49
CA LEU A 336 20.92 44.29 -14.03
C LEU A 336 20.54 45.73 -13.60
N LYS A 337 19.52 45.85 -12.78
CA LYS A 337 19.32 47.01 -11.89
C LYS A 337 19.41 46.56 -10.45
N ASP A 338 20.42 47.06 -9.80
CA ASP A 338 20.72 47.19 -8.39
C ASP A 338 19.54 47.70 -7.56
N ARG A 339 19.25 47.06 -6.42
CA ARG A 339 18.60 47.52 -5.18
C ARG A 339 18.41 46.32 -4.28
N GLY A 340 18.88 46.23 -3.08
CA GLY A 340 19.13 47.12 -1.99
C GLY A 340 19.29 46.21 -0.77
N SER A 341 20.27 46.52 0.03
CA SER A 341 20.69 46.02 1.30
C SER A 341 19.69 45.26 2.17
N ALA A 342 20.13 44.08 2.67
CA ALA A 342 19.55 43.34 3.79
C ALA A 342 19.80 44.06 5.13
N PRO A 343 18.90 43.99 6.12
CA PRO A 343 19.17 44.42 7.48
C PRO A 343 19.76 43.32 8.35
N ASP A 344 20.72 43.70 9.18
CA ASP A 344 21.42 42.94 10.20
C ASP A 344 20.49 42.25 11.25
N PRO A 345 20.81 41.03 11.73
CA PRO A 345 20.11 40.40 12.83
C PRO A 345 20.80 40.60 14.19
N VAL A 346 20.70 41.77 14.78
CA VAL A 346 21.06 41.99 16.20
C VAL A 346 20.11 43.03 16.80
N ALA A 347 19.00 42.57 17.39
CA ALA A 347 18.33 43.25 18.50
C ALA A 347 17.00 42.56 18.85
N LEU A 348 17.03 41.53 19.68
CA LEU A 348 15.87 41.13 20.53
C LEU A 348 16.34 40.26 21.70
N LYS A 349 17.19 40.85 22.53
CA LYS A 349 17.30 40.47 23.96
C LYS A 349 16.96 41.71 24.79
N ARG A 350 15.87 41.58 25.57
CA ARG A 350 15.39 42.34 26.75
C ARG A 350 13.95 42.83 26.60
N ARG A 351 13.03 42.02 27.11
CA ARG A 351 12.03 42.47 28.11
C ARG A 351 11.07 41.32 28.45
N ALA A 352 11.08 41.05 29.74
CA ALA A 352 10.11 40.40 30.64
C ALA A 352 9.90 38.90 30.44
#